data_e42b58a6ced883d5e4360a3354e9f1f6
#
_entry.id   e42b58a6ced883d5e4360a3354e9f1f6
#
_cell.length_a   1.000
_cell.length_b   1.000
_cell.length_c   1.000
_cell.angle_alpha   90.00
_cell.angle_beta   90.00
_cell.angle_gamma   90.00
#
_symmetry.space_group_name_H-M   'P 1'
#
loop_
_entity.id
_entity.type
_entity.pdbx_description
1 polymer ?
#
loop_
_entity_poly.entity_id
_entity_poly.type
_entity_poly.pdbx_seq_one_letter_code
_entity_poly.pdbx_strand_id
1 'polypeptide(L)'
;MPEAYIVDAVRAPVGRKKGSLAHIHPADLAAHPIRELMARHDFDPALVEDVVWGCTETIGGQAGDIGRTAWLVAGLAEDVPGVTIDRQCGSAQQAVHFAAQGVMSGTQDIVVAGGSQAMNRIPIMAAMTAGAVYGFESPFLGAKGWDARYGDEEVNQIRSAEMIAEKWAITREEMDAFAYESHRRAQHATEQGWFKNEIVPLEGLDRDETIRPGTTLEGLASLNPVREGGRVTAGNASQNSDCAAALLIVSERALKEYNLKPRARIHHMSVRADNPVWMLTGPINATRYAMQKSGMKLSDIDLFECNEA
;
A
#
# COMPACT_ATOMS: atom_id res chain seq x y z
N MET A 1 -19.67 -1.58 -20.54
CA MET A 1 -18.52 -0.69 -20.31
C MET A 1 -17.27 -1.52 -20.56
N PRO A 2 -16.20 -0.94 -21.08
CA PRO A 2 -14.93 -1.65 -21.19
C PRO A 2 -14.51 -2.22 -19.82
N GLU A 3 -13.81 -3.33 -19.84
CA GLU A 3 -13.31 -3.98 -18.62
C GLU A 3 -11.81 -3.72 -18.48
N ALA A 4 -11.30 -3.73 -17.25
CA ALA A 4 -9.89 -3.61 -16.94
C ALA A 4 -9.35 -4.92 -16.33
N TYR A 5 -8.17 -5.31 -16.76
CA TYR A 5 -7.55 -6.57 -16.39
C TYR A 5 -6.16 -6.34 -15.79
N ILE A 6 -5.86 -7.08 -14.76
CA ILE A 6 -4.50 -7.23 -14.22
C ILE A 6 -3.81 -8.33 -15.02
N VAL A 7 -2.71 -7.99 -15.67
CA VAL A 7 -1.90 -8.94 -16.45
C VAL A 7 -0.79 -9.54 -15.59
N ASP A 8 -0.06 -8.68 -14.88
CA ASP A 8 1.00 -9.11 -13.97
C ASP A 8 1.13 -8.18 -12.77
N ALA A 9 1.79 -8.69 -11.73
CA ALA A 9 2.07 -7.97 -10.51
C ALA A 9 3.38 -8.47 -9.90
N VAL A 10 4.28 -7.53 -9.60
CA VAL A 10 5.60 -7.82 -9.03
C VAL A 10 5.91 -6.82 -7.93
N ARG A 11 6.80 -7.19 -7.02
CA ARG A 11 7.23 -6.33 -5.92
C ARG A 11 8.69 -6.55 -5.53
N ALA A 12 9.29 -5.57 -4.92
CA ALA A 12 10.51 -5.76 -4.15
C ALA A 12 10.20 -6.64 -2.92
N PRO A 13 11.20 -7.31 -2.32
CA PRO A 13 11.06 -7.82 -0.97
C PRO A 13 10.80 -6.67 0.01
N VAL A 14 10.06 -6.93 1.08
CA VAL A 14 9.79 -5.93 2.12
C VAL A 14 10.98 -5.84 3.07
N GLY A 15 11.70 -4.72 3.01
CA GLY A 15 12.81 -4.41 3.91
C GLY A 15 12.32 -3.92 5.27
N ARG A 16 12.93 -4.38 6.35
CA ARG A 16 12.61 -3.94 7.71
C ARG A 16 13.30 -2.61 8.07
N LYS A 17 12.86 -2.00 9.16
CA LYS A 17 13.56 -0.85 9.75
C LYS A 17 15.03 -1.19 10.04
N LYS A 18 15.95 -0.36 9.49
CA LYS A 18 17.41 -0.59 9.52
C LYS A 18 17.83 -1.94 8.91
N GLY A 19 17.05 -2.45 7.96
CA GLY A 19 17.31 -3.69 7.24
C GLY A 19 18.15 -3.50 5.98
N SER A 20 18.16 -4.54 5.13
CA SER A 20 19.03 -4.62 3.95
C SER A 20 18.73 -3.53 2.92
N LEU A 21 17.46 -3.04 2.83
CA LEU A 21 17.07 -2.02 1.86
C LEU A 21 17.19 -0.57 2.38
N ALA A 22 17.60 -0.37 3.63
CA ALA A 22 17.59 0.95 4.28
C ALA A 22 18.48 2.01 3.60
N HIS A 23 19.46 1.60 2.81
CA HIS A 23 20.39 2.49 2.11
C HIS A 23 19.94 2.86 0.70
N ILE A 24 18.94 2.15 0.14
CA ILE A 24 18.51 2.32 -1.25
C ILE A 24 17.82 3.68 -1.42
N HIS A 25 18.11 4.34 -2.53
CA HIS A 25 17.43 5.58 -2.89
C HIS A 25 15.96 5.29 -3.22
N PRO A 26 14.98 6.11 -2.77
CA PRO A 26 13.56 5.84 -3.00
C PRO A 26 13.18 5.64 -4.48
N ALA A 27 13.80 6.39 -5.40
CA ALA A 27 13.56 6.25 -6.83
C ALA A 27 14.08 4.92 -7.39
N ASP A 28 15.24 4.43 -6.90
CA ASP A 28 15.79 3.13 -7.30
C ASP A 28 14.91 1.98 -6.77
N LEU A 29 14.43 2.11 -5.53
CA LEU A 29 13.49 1.16 -4.95
C LEU A 29 12.19 1.08 -5.78
N ALA A 30 11.63 2.23 -6.15
CA ALA A 30 10.41 2.32 -6.94
C ALA A 30 10.61 1.81 -8.39
N ALA A 31 11.76 2.11 -9.01
CA ALA A 31 12.10 1.67 -10.37
C ALA A 31 12.29 0.15 -10.49
N HIS A 32 12.67 -0.51 -9.40
CA HIS A 32 13.02 -1.93 -9.42
C HIS A 32 11.87 -2.82 -9.92
N PRO A 33 10.65 -2.82 -9.30
CA PRO A 33 9.54 -3.61 -9.81
C PRO A 33 9.02 -3.14 -11.17
N ILE A 34 9.12 -1.85 -11.51
CA ILE A 34 8.71 -1.34 -12.82
C ILE A 34 9.58 -1.97 -13.93
N ARG A 35 10.91 -1.99 -13.73
CA ARG A 35 11.86 -2.58 -14.69
C ARG A 35 11.56 -4.05 -14.93
N GLU A 36 11.36 -4.81 -13.87
CA GLU A 36 11.04 -6.23 -13.95
C GLU A 36 9.68 -6.46 -14.62
N LEU A 37 8.66 -5.69 -14.24
CA LEU A 37 7.33 -5.79 -14.83
C LEU A 37 7.38 -5.62 -16.34
N MET A 38 8.11 -4.61 -16.84
CA MET A 38 8.25 -4.39 -18.29
C MET A 38 9.06 -5.49 -18.96
N ALA A 39 10.11 -6.00 -18.31
CA ALA A 39 10.97 -7.06 -18.86
C ALA A 39 10.25 -8.41 -19.00
N ARG A 40 9.14 -8.64 -18.29
CA ARG A 40 8.36 -9.89 -18.36
C ARG A 40 7.45 -9.98 -19.58
N HIS A 41 7.26 -8.88 -20.30
CA HIS A 41 6.30 -8.80 -21.40
C HIS A 41 6.96 -8.40 -22.71
N ASP A 42 6.50 -9.04 -23.80
CA ASP A 42 7.02 -8.82 -25.15
C ASP A 42 6.18 -7.76 -25.90
N PHE A 43 6.18 -6.53 -25.36
CA PHE A 43 5.66 -5.34 -26.03
C PHE A 43 6.56 -4.13 -25.76
N ASP A 44 6.52 -3.13 -26.60
CA ASP A 44 7.31 -1.91 -26.42
C ASP A 44 6.82 -1.14 -25.18
N PRO A 45 7.66 -0.95 -24.15
CA PRO A 45 7.27 -0.16 -22.97
C PRO A 45 6.81 1.27 -23.27
N ALA A 46 7.19 1.84 -24.41
CA ALA A 46 6.71 3.15 -24.86
C ALA A 46 5.19 3.17 -25.15
N LEU A 47 4.55 2.02 -25.25
CA LEU A 47 3.09 1.89 -25.39
C LEU A 47 2.34 2.07 -24.06
N VAL A 48 3.03 2.14 -22.93
CA VAL A 48 2.43 2.51 -21.66
C VAL A 48 2.00 3.96 -21.71
N GLU A 49 0.74 4.22 -21.40
CA GLU A 49 0.12 5.54 -21.57
C GLU A 49 0.15 6.36 -20.27
N ASP A 50 0.38 5.71 -19.12
CA ASP A 50 0.52 6.41 -17.85
C ASP A 50 1.15 5.50 -16.76
N VAL A 51 1.81 6.14 -15.79
CA VAL A 51 2.30 5.52 -14.56
C VAL A 51 1.59 6.16 -13.38
N VAL A 52 0.62 5.45 -12.81
CA VAL A 52 -0.13 5.92 -11.62
C VAL A 52 0.49 5.32 -10.38
N TRP A 53 1.07 6.16 -9.52
CA TRP A 53 1.92 5.69 -8.43
C TRP A 53 1.51 6.21 -7.05
N GLY A 54 1.32 5.31 -6.10
CA GLY A 54 0.99 5.64 -4.71
C GLY A 54 2.23 5.92 -3.87
N CYS A 55 2.24 7.04 -3.15
CA CYS A 55 3.26 7.37 -2.15
C CYS A 55 2.68 8.32 -1.11
N THR A 56 2.93 8.06 0.18
CA THR A 56 2.35 8.88 1.26
C THR A 56 3.25 10.03 1.69
N GLU A 57 4.57 9.82 1.66
CA GLU A 57 5.56 10.80 2.13
C GLU A 57 6.29 11.41 0.93
N THR A 58 5.60 12.25 0.17
CA THR A 58 6.09 12.84 -1.08
C THR A 58 7.05 14.01 -0.87
N ILE A 59 8.08 13.79 -0.05
CA ILE A 59 9.15 14.75 0.24
C ILE A 59 10.53 14.13 -0.02
N GLY A 60 11.58 14.95 -0.09
CA GLY A 60 12.95 14.51 -0.32
C GLY A 60 13.07 13.66 -1.58
N GLY A 61 13.64 12.47 -1.49
CA GLY A 61 13.80 11.54 -2.60
C GLY A 61 12.50 10.92 -3.14
N GLN A 62 11.35 11.19 -2.51
CA GLN A 62 10.01 10.78 -2.95
C GLN A 62 9.20 11.96 -3.49
N ALA A 63 9.77 13.17 -3.52
CA ALA A 63 9.11 14.35 -4.08
C ALA A 63 9.19 14.41 -5.61
N GLY A 64 8.47 15.35 -6.20
CA GLY A 64 8.58 15.67 -7.62
C GLY A 64 8.06 14.57 -8.54
N ASP A 65 6.95 13.95 -8.18
CA ASP A 65 6.35 12.84 -8.90
C ASP A 65 7.27 11.59 -8.94
N ILE A 66 7.28 10.85 -7.83
CA ILE A 66 8.08 9.63 -7.70
C ILE A 66 7.69 8.56 -8.75
N GLY A 67 6.42 8.48 -9.19
CA GLY A 67 5.98 7.54 -10.23
C GLY A 67 6.70 7.81 -11.55
N ARG A 68 6.68 9.06 -12.00
CA ARG A 68 7.41 9.49 -13.20
C ARG A 68 8.92 9.32 -13.04
N THR A 69 9.47 9.73 -11.89
CA THR A 69 10.91 9.59 -11.60
C THR A 69 11.34 8.13 -11.64
N ALA A 70 10.57 7.22 -11.04
CA ALA A 70 10.86 5.79 -11.04
C ALA A 70 10.84 5.17 -12.44
N TRP A 71 9.90 5.58 -13.30
CA TRP A 71 9.84 5.15 -14.69
C TRP A 71 11.12 5.53 -15.46
N LEU A 72 11.58 6.78 -15.31
CA LEU A 72 12.81 7.26 -15.92
C LEU A 72 14.07 6.58 -15.37
N VAL A 73 14.14 6.37 -14.05
CA VAL A 73 15.22 5.64 -13.37
C VAL A 73 15.25 4.17 -13.79
N ALA A 74 14.10 3.59 -14.17
CA ALA A 74 14.04 2.28 -14.78
C ALA A 74 14.67 2.22 -16.19
N GLY A 75 15.00 3.37 -16.79
CA GLY A 75 15.59 3.47 -18.12
C GLY A 75 14.57 3.38 -19.25
N LEU A 76 13.31 3.68 -18.96
CA LEU A 76 12.19 3.57 -19.90
C LEU A 76 11.92 4.89 -20.65
N ALA A 77 11.02 4.86 -21.64
CA ALA A 77 10.77 5.94 -22.58
C ALA A 77 10.35 7.27 -21.91
N GLU A 78 10.90 8.39 -22.41
CA GLU A 78 10.70 9.72 -21.82
C GLU A 78 9.31 10.33 -22.11
N ASP A 79 8.57 9.80 -23.05
CA ASP A 79 7.24 10.29 -23.44
C ASP A 79 6.10 9.69 -22.61
N VAL A 80 6.36 8.67 -21.79
CA VAL A 80 5.37 8.10 -20.88
C VAL A 80 5.20 9.00 -19.65
N PRO A 81 4.02 9.58 -19.42
CA PRO A 81 3.76 10.43 -18.24
C PRO A 81 3.68 9.63 -16.95
N GLY A 82 3.59 10.34 -15.83
CA GLY A 82 3.31 9.73 -14.54
C GLY A 82 2.56 10.69 -13.64
N VAL A 83 1.90 10.13 -12.63
CA VAL A 83 1.26 10.89 -11.57
C VAL A 83 1.43 10.17 -10.24
N THR A 84 1.84 10.91 -9.22
CA THR A 84 1.91 10.39 -7.86
C THR A 84 0.66 10.81 -7.07
N ILE A 85 0.06 9.86 -6.38
CA ILE A 85 -1.15 10.07 -5.59
C ILE A 85 -0.93 9.70 -4.13
N ASP A 86 -1.59 10.45 -3.25
CA ASP A 86 -1.64 10.20 -1.82
C ASP A 86 -3.09 9.93 -1.37
N ARG A 87 -3.32 8.74 -0.86
CA ARG A 87 -4.48 8.31 -0.08
C ARG A 87 -4.02 7.54 1.15
N GLN A 88 -2.98 8.04 1.77
CA GLN A 88 -2.30 7.40 2.90
C GLN A 88 -1.99 5.92 2.58
N CYS A 89 -2.15 4.99 3.52
CA CYS A 89 -1.86 3.57 3.32
C CYS A 89 -2.56 2.91 2.12
N GLY A 90 -3.67 3.49 1.63
CA GLY A 90 -4.41 3.03 0.46
C GLY A 90 -3.94 3.61 -0.89
N SER A 91 -2.81 4.33 -0.94
CA SER A 91 -2.36 5.04 -2.14
C SER A 91 -2.11 4.11 -3.33
N ALA A 92 -1.41 3.00 -3.14
CA ALA A 92 -1.14 2.04 -4.23
C ALA A 92 -2.42 1.35 -4.73
N GLN A 93 -3.36 1.01 -3.83
CA GLN A 93 -4.67 0.50 -4.23
C GLN A 93 -5.46 1.55 -5.02
N GLN A 94 -5.40 2.83 -4.62
CA GLN A 94 -6.02 3.91 -5.38
C GLN A 94 -5.37 4.12 -6.75
N ALA A 95 -4.06 3.89 -6.87
CA ALA A 95 -3.36 3.90 -8.16
C ALA A 95 -3.95 2.84 -9.11
N VAL A 96 -4.15 1.62 -8.62
CA VAL A 96 -4.84 0.55 -9.38
C VAL A 96 -6.26 0.95 -9.76
N HIS A 97 -7.01 1.60 -8.85
CA HIS A 97 -8.36 2.09 -9.16
C HIS A 97 -8.34 3.14 -10.29
N PHE A 98 -7.42 4.10 -10.25
CA PHE A 98 -7.34 5.14 -11.28
C PHE A 98 -6.90 4.56 -12.63
N ALA A 99 -5.91 3.67 -12.66
CA ALA A 99 -5.52 2.96 -13.87
C ALA A 99 -6.70 2.17 -14.47
N ALA A 100 -7.41 1.41 -13.66
CA ALA A 100 -8.59 0.67 -14.09
C ALA A 100 -9.71 1.59 -14.60
N GLN A 101 -9.94 2.73 -13.94
CA GLN A 101 -10.91 3.74 -14.38
C GLN A 101 -10.50 4.39 -15.72
N GLY A 102 -9.22 4.68 -15.92
CA GLY A 102 -8.66 5.16 -17.19
C GLY A 102 -8.93 4.17 -18.32
N VAL A 103 -8.66 2.88 -18.08
CA VAL A 103 -8.93 1.80 -19.02
C VAL A 103 -10.45 1.63 -19.27
N MET A 104 -11.26 1.60 -18.23
CA MET A 104 -12.72 1.44 -18.34
C MET A 104 -13.40 2.64 -18.99
N SER A 105 -12.80 3.83 -18.92
CA SER A 105 -13.31 5.02 -19.62
C SER A 105 -13.02 4.99 -21.12
N GLY A 106 -12.09 4.14 -21.57
CA GLY A 106 -11.62 4.04 -22.94
C GLY A 106 -10.61 5.12 -23.32
N THR A 107 -10.04 5.84 -22.35
CA THR A 107 -8.99 6.84 -22.58
C THR A 107 -7.59 6.26 -22.57
N GLN A 108 -7.42 5.08 -22.00
CA GLN A 108 -6.13 4.39 -21.87
C GLN A 108 -6.31 2.89 -22.12
N ASP A 109 -5.28 2.22 -22.64
CA ASP A 109 -5.27 0.77 -22.87
C ASP A 109 -4.22 0.03 -22.06
N ILE A 110 -3.08 0.66 -21.76
CA ILE A 110 -1.96 0.06 -21.03
C ILE A 110 -1.47 1.06 -19.98
N VAL A 111 -1.63 0.72 -18.71
CA VAL A 111 -1.24 1.57 -17.58
C VAL A 111 -0.43 0.77 -16.56
N VAL A 112 0.65 1.33 -16.09
CA VAL A 112 1.38 0.82 -14.94
C VAL A 112 0.84 1.48 -13.68
N ALA A 113 0.41 0.67 -12.73
CA ALA A 113 -0.06 1.14 -11.43
C ALA A 113 0.76 0.50 -10.30
N GLY A 114 0.98 1.22 -9.23
CA GLY A 114 1.74 0.68 -8.11
C GLY A 114 1.94 1.67 -6.99
N GLY A 115 3.00 1.47 -6.22
CA GLY A 115 3.38 2.38 -5.17
C GLY A 115 4.68 1.97 -4.49
N SER A 116 5.26 2.91 -3.78
CA SER A 116 6.48 2.70 -3.02
C SER A 116 6.52 3.55 -1.76
N GLN A 117 7.24 3.04 -0.76
CA GLN A 117 7.56 3.78 0.44
C GLN A 117 8.93 3.33 0.96
N ALA A 118 9.82 4.28 1.20
CA ALA A 118 11.16 4.06 1.76
C ALA A 118 11.22 4.68 3.17
N MET A 119 10.64 4.02 4.16
CA MET A 119 10.47 4.56 5.52
C MET A 119 11.78 4.68 6.31
N ASN A 120 12.84 3.99 5.86
CA ASN A 120 14.18 4.18 6.42
C ASN A 120 14.82 5.49 5.97
N ARG A 121 14.48 5.99 4.77
CA ARG A 121 15.01 7.25 4.21
C ARG A 121 14.10 8.43 4.51
N ILE A 122 12.81 8.22 4.39
CA ILE A 122 11.76 9.21 4.65
C ILE A 122 10.82 8.61 5.71
N PRO A 123 11.03 8.96 6.99
CA PRO A 123 10.23 8.38 8.08
C PRO A 123 8.75 8.65 7.92
N ILE A 124 7.92 7.72 8.41
CA ILE A 124 6.46 7.92 8.49
C ILE A 124 6.14 9.22 9.25
N MET A 125 5.16 9.98 8.79
CA MET A 125 4.76 11.32 9.28
C MET A 125 5.73 12.45 8.87
N ALA A 126 6.78 12.20 8.09
CA ALA A 126 7.71 13.24 7.68
C ALA A 126 7.01 14.35 6.86
N ALA A 127 6.09 13.99 5.96
CA ALA A 127 5.30 14.99 5.21
C ALA A 127 4.36 15.80 6.11
N MET A 128 3.80 15.20 7.16
CA MET A 128 2.92 15.86 8.12
C MET A 128 3.66 16.94 8.94
N THR A 129 4.95 16.71 9.22
CA THR A 129 5.78 17.61 10.04
C THR A 129 6.66 18.56 9.22
N ALA A 130 6.84 18.30 7.93
CA ALA A 130 7.69 19.12 7.04
C ALA A 130 7.26 20.59 6.96
N GLY A 131 5.99 20.90 7.25
CA GLY A 131 5.45 22.24 7.26
C GLY A 131 5.89 23.11 8.43
N ALA A 132 6.56 22.57 9.48
CA ALA A 132 6.97 23.31 10.67
C ALA A 132 7.86 24.51 10.34
N VAL A 133 8.74 24.39 9.35
CA VAL A 133 9.61 25.49 8.87
C VAL A 133 8.83 26.65 8.24
N TYR A 134 7.58 26.43 7.87
CA TYR A 134 6.65 27.43 7.34
C TYR A 134 5.59 27.87 8.36
N GLY A 135 5.74 27.45 9.64
CA GLY A 135 4.80 27.77 10.71
C GLY A 135 3.59 26.83 10.84
N PHE A 136 3.61 25.66 10.16
CA PHE A 136 2.56 24.65 10.26
C PHE A 136 3.08 23.43 11.04
N GLU A 137 2.73 23.33 12.31
CA GLU A 137 3.10 22.17 13.15
C GLU A 137 2.30 20.91 12.79
N SER A 138 1.14 21.09 12.18
CA SER A 138 0.22 20.05 11.74
C SER A 138 -0.55 20.54 10.51
N PRO A 139 -0.94 19.68 9.58
CA PRO A 139 -1.77 20.06 8.43
C PRO A 139 -3.21 20.45 8.83
N PHE A 140 -3.65 20.17 10.05
CA PHE A 140 -5.02 20.36 10.51
C PHE A 140 -5.18 21.55 11.47
N LEU A 141 -4.27 21.70 12.44
CA LEU A 141 -4.36 22.70 13.51
C LEU A 141 -4.34 24.12 12.95
N GLY A 142 -5.23 24.96 13.46
CA GLY A 142 -5.41 26.32 13.01
C GLY A 142 -6.31 26.49 11.77
N ALA A 143 -6.75 25.40 11.17
CA ALA A 143 -7.78 25.45 10.13
C ALA A 143 -9.16 25.62 10.79
N LYS A 144 -9.76 26.83 10.66
CA LYS A 144 -11.01 27.21 11.36
C LYS A 144 -12.15 26.19 11.24
N GLY A 145 -12.31 25.60 10.07
CA GLY A 145 -13.33 24.58 9.83
C GLY A 145 -13.03 23.24 10.52
N TRP A 146 -11.76 22.91 10.64
CA TRP A 146 -11.31 21.73 11.38
C TRP A 146 -11.53 21.93 12.87
N ASP A 147 -11.03 23.03 13.42
CA ASP A 147 -11.13 23.36 14.84
C ASP A 147 -12.60 23.45 15.29
N ALA A 148 -13.48 24.04 14.47
CA ALA A 148 -14.91 24.12 14.78
C ALA A 148 -15.61 22.74 14.80
N ARG A 149 -15.09 21.74 14.06
CA ARG A 149 -15.72 20.43 13.91
C ARG A 149 -15.12 19.35 14.80
N TYR A 150 -13.82 19.37 14.99
CA TYR A 150 -13.06 18.32 15.67
C TYR A 150 -12.29 18.87 16.88
N GLY A 151 -12.15 20.21 17.01
CA GLY A 151 -11.37 20.82 18.07
C GLY A 151 -9.91 20.38 18.03
N ASP A 152 -9.39 20.04 19.18
CA ASP A 152 -8.04 19.51 19.41
C ASP A 152 -7.97 17.98 19.47
N GLU A 153 -8.99 17.29 18.89
CA GLU A 153 -9.00 15.83 18.84
C GLU A 153 -7.76 15.27 18.13
N GLU A 154 -7.05 14.40 18.83
CA GLU A 154 -5.86 13.75 18.29
C GLU A 154 -6.24 12.78 17.17
N VAL A 155 -5.73 13.02 15.97
CA VAL A 155 -5.81 12.08 14.83
C VAL A 155 -4.53 11.24 14.83
N ASN A 156 -4.63 10.02 15.33
CA ASN A 156 -3.48 9.14 15.53
C ASN A 156 -3.88 7.68 15.39
N GLN A 157 -3.10 6.90 14.64
CA GLN A 157 -3.39 5.50 14.33
C GLN A 157 -3.43 4.61 15.58
N ILE A 158 -2.50 4.81 16.53
CA ILE A 158 -2.46 4.02 17.79
C ILE A 158 -3.68 4.32 18.63
N ARG A 159 -4.04 5.63 18.76
CA ARG A 159 -5.28 6.02 19.46
C ARG A 159 -6.51 5.41 18.82
N SER A 160 -6.60 5.45 17.50
CA SER A 160 -7.71 4.84 16.76
C SER A 160 -7.82 3.33 17.00
N ALA A 161 -6.70 2.61 16.99
CA ALA A 161 -6.66 1.19 17.28
C ALA A 161 -7.13 0.87 18.73
N GLU A 162 -6.71 1.68 19.72
CA GLU A 162 -7.18 1.54 21.10
C GLU A 162 -8.70 1.78 21.22
N MET A 163 -9.22 2.83 20.55
CA MET A 163 -10.66 3.11 20.53
C MET A 163 -11.46 1.97 19.89
N ILE A 164 -10.94 1.35 18.85
CA ILE A 164 -11.54 0.18 18.19
C ILE A 164 -11.53 -1.02 19.13
N ALA A 165 -10.40 -1.28 19.77
CA ALA A 165 -10.28 -2.37 20.73
C ALA A 165 -11.24 -2.21 21.92
N GLU A 166 -11.41 -0.99 22.42
CA GLU A 166 -12.38 -0.69 23.48
C GLU A 166 -13.82 -0.90 23.00
N LYS A 167 -14.19 -0.32 21.84
CA LYS A 167 -15.54 -0.37 21.30
C LYS A 167 -16.05 -1.78 21.04
N TRP A 168 -15.18 -2.67 20.56
CA TRP A 168 -15.52 -4.04 20.23
C TRP A 168 -15.03 -5.04 21.26
N ALA A 169 -14.57 -4.55 22.44
CA ALA A 169 -14.08 -5.36 23.55
C ALA A 169 -12.98 -6.36 23.13
N ILE A 170 -12.10 -5.94 22.21
CA ILE A 170 -10.97 -6.76 21.75
C ILE A 170 -9.88 -6.73 22.81
N THR A 171 -9.46 -7.89 23.29
CA THR A 171 -8.45 -8.00 24.33
C THR A 171 -7.03 -7.90 23.76
N ARG A 172 -6.06 -7.67 24.63
CA ARG A 172 -4.64 -7.69 24.28
C ARG A 172 -4.22 -9.09 23.78
N GLU A 173 -4.70 -10.13 24.40
CA GLU A 173 -4.42 -11.52 24.05
C GLU A 173 -4.95 -11.88 22.67
N GLU A 174 -6.14 -11.39 22.30
CA GLU A 174 -6.70 -11.57 20.94
C GLU A 174 -5.85 -10.85 19.90
N MET A 175 -5.37 -9.63 20.19
CA MET A 175 -4.50 -8.87 19.29
C MET A 175 -3.13 -9.56 19.11
N ASP A 176 -2.54 -10.05 20.19
CA ASP A 176 -1.27 -10.77 20.16
C ASP A 176 -1.41 -12.13 19.43
N ALA A 177 -2.52 -12.84 19.63
CA ALA A 177 -2.82 -14.07 18.90
C ALA A 177 -2.99 -13.84 17.40
N PHE A 178 -3.62 -12.73 17.00
CA PHE A 178 -3.75 -12.33 15.59
C PHE A 178 -2.38 -12.04 14.98
N ALA A 179 -1.54 -11.24 15.65
CA ALA A 179 -0.19 -10.92 15.19
C ALA A 179 0.70 -12.17 15.09
N TYR A 180 0.63 -13.08 16.06
CA TYR A 180 1.31 -14.37 16.00
C TYR A 180 0.90 -15.19 14.78
N GLU A 181 -0.39 -15.31 14.55
CA GLU A 181 -0.93 -16.07 13.40
C GLU A 181 -0.55 -15.43 12.05
N SER A 182 -0.52 -14.10 11.96
CA SER A 182 -0.05 -13.38 10.76
C SER A 182 1.40 -13.75 10.43
N HIS A 183 2.30 -13.69 11.39
CA HIS A 183 3.70 -14.11 11.19
C HIS A 183 3.82 -15.59 10.82
N ARG A 184 3.05 -16.47 11.47
CA ARG A 184 3.04 -17.91 11.19
C ARG A 184 2.61 -18.21 9.76
N ARG A 185 1.55 -17.55 9.27
CA ARG A 185 1.05 -17.71 7.89
C ARG A 185 2.05 -17.19 6.87
N ALA A 186 2.62 -16.01 7.10
CA ALA A 186 3.62 -15.42 6.21
C ALA A 186 4.89 -16.29 6.13
N GLN A 187 5.35 -16.83 7.26
CA GLN A 187 6.47 -17.77 7.29
C GLN A 187 6.16 -19.04 6.49
N HIS A 188 4.99 -19.63 6.71
CA HIS A 188 4.56 -20.82 5.96
C HIS A 188 4.52 -20.56 4.45
N ALA A 189 3.91 -19.45 4.01
CA ALA A 189 3.85 -19.07 2.60
C ALA A 189 5.26 -18.89 1.99
N THR A 190 6.20 -18.31 2.75
CA THR A 190 7.60 -18.16 2.35
C THR A 190 8.27 -19.52 2.16
N GLU A 191 8.11 -20.44 3.12
CA GLU A 191 8.69 -21.80 3.09
C GLU A 191 8.12 -22.64 1.95
N GLN A 192 6.83 -22.45 1.62
CA GLN A 192 6.19 -23.09 0.46
C GLN A 192 6.56 -22.44 -0.88
N GLY A 193 7.29 -21.31 -0.85
CA GLY A 193 7.71 -20.60 -2.05
C GLY A 193 6.57 -19.90 -2.80
N TRP A 194 5.46 -19.59 -2.13
CA TRP A 194 4.29 -18.98 -2.77
C TRP A 194 4.56 -17.56 -3.27
N PHE A 195 5.55 -16.87 -2.71
CA PHE A 195 5.94 -15.52 -3.12
C PHE A 195 6.98 -15.47 -4.26
N LYS A 196 7.51 -16.61 -4.72
CA LYS A 196 8.60 -16.66 -5.71
C LYS A 196 8.31 -15.95 -7.03
N ASN A 197 7.05 -15.92 -7.44
CA ASN A 197 6.66 -15.34 -8.73
C ASN A 197 6.38 -13.84 -8.64
N GLU A 198 6.27 -13.30 -7.43
CA GLU A 198 5.98 -11.87 -7.20
C GLU A 198 7.18 -11.09 -6.65
N ILE A 199 8.01 -11.72 -5.79
CA ILE A 199 9.20 -11.06 -5.26
C ILE A 199 10.31 -11.05 -6.31
N VAL A 200 10.79 -9.85 -6.62
CA VAL A 200 11.97 -9.60 -7.45
C VAL A 200 13.14 -9.32 -6.51
N PRO A 201 14.16 -10.18 -6.44
CA PRO A 201 15.29 -9.99 -5.53
C PRO A 201 15.98 -8.64 -5.73
N LEU A 202 16.35 -7.98 -4.63
CA LEU A 202 17.00 -6.67 -4.62
C LEU A 202 18.17 -6.66 -3.63
N GLU A 203 19.37 -6.28 -4.07
CA GLU A 203 20.59 -6.20 -3.24
C GLU A 203 20.89 -7.49 -2.45
N GLY A 204 20.62 -8.66 -3.06
CA GLY A 204 20.79 -9.96 -2.43
C GLY A 204 19.69 -10.39 -1.48
N LEU A 205 18.69 -9.54 -1.23
CA LEU A 205 17.48 -9.90 -0.49
C LEU A 205 16.48 -10.52 -1.44
N ASP A 206 16.04 -11.75 -1.17
CA ASP A 206 15.12 -12.55 -1.98
C ASP A 206 13.81 -12.91 -1.26
N ARG A 207 13.61 -12.36 -0.05
CA ARG A 207 12.46 -12.61 0.82
C ARG A 207 12.17 -11.42 1.71
N ASP A 208 10.98 -11.39 2.28
CA ASP A 208 10.57 -10.33 3.20
C ASP A 208 11.32 -10.43 4.55
N GLU A 209 11.95 -9.33 4.96
CA GLU A 209 12.66 -9.24 6.24
C GLU A 209 11.72 -8.96 7.43
N THR A 210 10.48 -8.58 7.16
CA THR A 210 9.51 -8.19 8.20
C THR A 210 8.83 -9.37 8.87
N ILE A 211 8.93 -10.56 8.28
CA ILE A 211 8.44 -11.80 8.87
C ILE A 211 9.34 -12.20 10.04
N ARG A 212 8.75 -12.55 11.19
CA ARG A 212 9.47 -12.89 12.42
C ARG A 212 9.17 -14.35 12.84
N PRO A 213 9.92 -15.31 12.32
CA PRO A 213 9.67 -16.74 12.55
C PRO A 213 9.76 -17.15 14.03
N GLY A 214 10.55 -16.41 14.84
CA GLY A 214 10.73 -16.66 16.27
C GLY A 214 9.68 -16.01 17.18
N THR A 215 8.60 -15.46 16.62
CA THR A 215 7.52 -14.86 17.42
C THR A 215 6.83 -15.94 18.26
N THR A 216 6.62 -15.67 19.56
CA THR A 216 5.84 -16.50 20.47
C THR A 216 4.79 -15.66 21.20
N LEU A 217 3.73 -16.29 21.67
CA LEU A 217 2.67 -15.58 22.43
C LEU A 217 3.23 -14.99 23.73
N GLU A 218 4.12 -15.69 24.42
CA GLU A 218 4.80 -15.20 25.63
C GLU A 218 5.69 -13.99 25.33
N GLY A 219 6.40 -14.02 24.19
CA GLY A 219 7.21 -12.89 23.74
C GLY A 219 6.37 -11.65 23.45
N LEU A 220 5.23 -11.82 22.77
CA LEU A 220 4.28 -10.74 22.50
C LEU A 220 3.66 -10.19 23.79
N ALA A 221 3.22 -11.05 24.70
CA ALA A 221 2.64 -10.66 25.99
C ALA A 221 3.60 -9.84 26.86
N SER A 222 4.91 -10.08 26.72
CA SER A 222 5.95 -9.37 27.49
C SER A 222 6.20 -7.92 27.00
N LEU A 223 5.68 -7.53 25.84
CA LEU A 223 5.90 -6.20 25.28
C LEU A 223 5.06 -5.13 26.00
N ASN A 224 5.70 -4.00 26.29
CA ASN A 224 4.99 -2.85 26.84
C ASN A 224 4.06 -2.22 25.82
N PRO A 225 2.87 -1.74 26.24
CA PRO A 225 2.01 -0.92 25.39
C PRO A 225 2.71 0.35 24.92
N VAL A 226 2.39 0.78 23.69
CA VAL A 226 2.88 2.05 23.13
C VAL A 226 2.32 3.26 23.87
N ARG A 227 1.10 3.11 24.40
CA ARG A 227 0.45 4.10 25.28
C ARG A 227 0.22 3.47 26.65
N GLU A 228 0.42 4.26 27.71
CA GLU A 228 0.15 3.83 29.07
C GLU A 228 -1.30 3.33 29.22
N GLY A 229 -1.48 2.15 29.80
CA GLY A 229 -2.78 1.48 29.94
C GLY A 229 -3.39 0.95 28.64
N GLY A 230 -2.69 1.07 27.50
CA GLY A 230 -3.15 0.59 26.20
C GLY A 230 -2.94 -0.91 25.97
N ARG A 231 -3.39 -1.39 24.81
CA ARG A 231 -3.28 -2.78 24.34
C ARG A 231 -2.32 -2.91 23.14
N VAL A 232 -2.16 -1.81 22.37
CA VAL A 232 -1.29 -1.79 21.18
C VAL A 232 0.17 -1.77 21.59
N THR A 233 0.94 -2.70 21.05
CA THR A 233 2.40 -2.84 21.28
C THR A 233 3.17 -2.86 19.98
N ALA A 234 4.50 -2.83 20.04
CA ALA A 234 5.34 -3.04 18.88
C ALA A 234 5.19 -4.44 18.23
N GLY A 235 4.58 -5.39 18.93
CA GLY A 235 4.36 -6.76 18.44
C GLY A 235 3.06 -6.92 17.67
N ASN A 236 2.06 -6.05 17.89
CA ASN A 236 0.75 -6.10 17.25
C ASN A 236 0.40 -4.81 16.48
N ALA A 237 1.39 -3.94 16.25
CA ALA A 237 1.27 -2.77 15.39
C ALA A 237 1.95 -3.02 14.04
N SER A 238 1.53 -2.29 12.99
CA SER A 238 2.18 -2.34 11.68
C SER A 238 3.64 -1.92 11.75
N GLN A 239 4.47 -2.51 10.88
CA GLN A 239 5.91 -2.29 10.87
C GLN A 239 6.30 -1.14 9.93
N ASN A 240 7.34 -0.38 10.30
CA ASN A 240 8.00 0.53 9.36
C ASN A 240 8.85 -0.30 8.39
N SER A 241 8.64 -0.11 7.09
CA SER A 241 9.27 -0.93 6.05
C SER A 241 9.60 -0.14 4.80
N ASP A 242 10.46 -0.71 3.97
CA ASP A 242 10.78 -0.22 2.63
C ASP A 242 10.25 -1.22 1.62
N CYS A 243 9.45 -0.79 0.67
CA CYS A 243 8.94 -1.65 -0.39
C CYS A 243 8.50 -0.84 -1.61
N ALA A 244 8.40 -1.51 -2.75
CA ALA A 244 7.75 -1.05 -3.95
C ALA A 244 7.05 -2.21 -4.66
N ALA A 245 5.91 -1.94 -5.28
CA ALA A 245 5.16 -2.92 -6.08
C ALA A 245 4.62 -2.26 -7.34
N ALA A 246 4.54 -3.02 -8.44
CA ALA A 246 4.03 -2.56 -9.72
C ALA A 246 3.11 -3.61 -10.34
N LEU A 247 2.02 -3.14 -10.95
CA LEU A 247 1.02 -3.95 -11.65
C LEU A 247 0.83 -3.41 -13.07
N LEU A 248 0.57 -4.32 -14.01
CA LEU A 248 0.19 -3.98 -15.38
C LEU A 248 -1.33 -4.11 -15.53
N ILE A 249 -1.99 -2.98 -15.79
CA ILE A 249 -3.43 -2.86 -15.97
C ILE A 249 -3.71 -2.56 -17.44
N VAL A 250 -4.55 -3.38 -18.08
CA VAL A 250 -4.79 -3.24 -19.51
C VAL A 250 -6.27 -3.41 -19.87
N SER A 251 -6.62 -2.90 -21.07
CA SER A 251 -7.91 -3.12 -21.72
C SER A 251 -8.00 -4.50 -22.36
N GLU A 252 -9.23 -4.91 -22.70
CA GLU A 252 -9.46 -6.12 -23.51
C GLU A 252 -8.82 -6.00 -24.89
N ARG A 253 -8.76 -4.77 -25.47
CA ARG A 253 -8.07 -4.49 -26.74
C ARG A 253 -6.59 -4.83 -26.63
N ALA A 254 -5.90 -4.30 -25.62
CA ALA A 254 -4.48 -4.55 -25.42
C ALA A 254 -4.18 -6.02 -25.12
N LEU A 255 -5.05 -6.74 -24.38
CA LEU A 255 -4.90 -8.19 -24.19
C LEU A 255 -4.81 -8.93 -25.54
N LYS A 256 -5.68 -8.58 -26.48
CA LYS A 256 -5.74 -9.24 -27.82
C LYS A 256 -4.58 -8.81 -28.70
N GLU A 257 -4.30 -7.51 -28.74
CA GLU A 257 -3.29 -6.91 -29.64
C GLU A 257 -1.88 -7.39 -29.30
N TYR A 258 -1.55 -7.46 -28.00
CA TYR A 258 -0.22 -7.84 -27.50
C TYR A 258 -0.18 -9.29 -26.96
N ASN A 259 -1.23 -10.10 -27.20
CA ASN A 259 -1.31 -11.49 -26.76
C ASN A 259 -1.02 -11.66 -25.26
N LEU A 260 -1.51 -10.71 -24.44
CA LEU A 260 -1.32 -10.73 -22.99
C LEU A 260 -2.34 -11.67 -22.31
N LYS A 261 -1.92 -12.34 -21.24
CA LYS A 261 -2.79 -13.26 -20.48
C LYS A 261 -3.25 -12.57 -19.20
N PRO A 262 -4.56 -12.36 -19.01
CA PRO A 262 -5.05 -11.74 -17.78
C PRO A 262 -4.92 -12.73 -16.60
N ARG A 263 -4.44 -12.23 -15.47
CA ARG A 263 -4.47 -12.94 -14.17
C ARG A 263 -5.80 -12.76 -13.47
N ALA A 264 -6.37 -11.55 -13.56
CA ALA A 264 -7.64 -11.21 -12.94
C ALA A 264 -8.32 -10.07 -13.70
N ARG A 265 -9.65 -10.00 -13.59
CA ARG A 265 -10.46 -8.86 -13.99
C ARG A 265 -10.77 -8.02 -12.76
N ILE A 266 -10.67 -6.69 -12.87
CA ILE A 266 -11.12 -5.79 -11.82
C ILE A 266 -12.64 -5.69 -11.89
N HIS A 267 -13.32 -6.36 -10.96
CA HIS A 267 -14.77 -6.45 -10.95
C HIS A 267 -15.45 -5.20 -10.39
N HIS A 268 -14.97 -4.70 -9.26
CA HIS A 268 -15.54 -3.54 -8.59
C HIS A 268 -14.47 -2.76 -7.83
N MET A 269 -14.67 -1.46 -7.77
CA MET A 269 -13.80 -0.54 -7.02
C MET A 269 -14.67 0.37 -6.16
N SER A 270 -14.32 0.50 -4.90
CA SER A 270 -15.00 1.44 -4.00
C SER A 270 -14.01 2.16 -3.09
N VAL A 271 -14.31 3.41 -2.81
CA VAL A 271 -13.58 4.22 -1.84
C VAL A 271 -14.60 4.89 -0.94
N ARG A 272 -14.43 4.78 0.37
CA ARG A 272 -15.24 5.42 1.39
C ARG A 272 -14.36 5.93 2.51
N ALA A 273 -14.77 7.04 3.09
CA ALA A 273 -14.19 7.58 4.30
C ALA A 273 -15.10 7.31 5.51
N ASP A 274 -14.56 7.52 6.68
CA ASP A 274 -15.27 7.52 7.94
C ASP A 274 -14.79 8.72 8.79
N ASN A 275 -15.22 8.81 10.03
CA ASN A 275 -14.76 9.81 10.96
C ASN A 275 -13.23 9.80 11.08
N PRO A 276 -12.52 10.93 10.89
CA PRO A 276 -11.06 10.97 10.86
C PRO A 276 -10.40 10.60 12.18
N VAL A 277 -11.09 10.78 13.31
CA VAL A 277 -10.58 10.37 14.65
C VAL A 277 -10.60 8.84 14.78
N TRP A 278 -11.61 8.16 14.21
CA TRP A 278 -11.69 6.71 14.15
C TRP A 278 -10.81 6.08 13.06
N MET A 279 -10.35 6.85 12.10
CA MET A 279 -9.38 6.55 11.04
C MET A 279 -9.48 5.12 10.45
N LEU A 280 -9.32 4.07 11.27
CA LEU A 280 -9.19 2.67 10.87
C LEU A 280 -10.53 1.94 10.63
N THR A 281 -11.67 2.62 10.79
CA THR A 281 -13.02 2.05 10.52
C THR A 281 -13.48 2.18 9.06
N GLY A 282 -12.73 2.88 8.22
CA GLY A 282 -13.02 3.09 6.80
C GLY A 282 -13.34 1.81 6.01
N PRO A 283 -12.63 0.68 6.18
CA PRO A 283 -12.91 -0.57 5.49
C PRO A 283 -14.33 -1.11 5.73
N ILE A 284 -14.93 -0.85 6.89
CA ILE A 284 -16.30 -1.29 7.21
C ILE A 284 -17.32 -0.64 6.25
N ASN A 285 -17.23 0.69 6.09
CA ASN A 285 -18.12 1.43 5.21
C ASN A 285 -17.83 1.14 3.72
N ALA A 286 -16.54 0.97 3.37
CA ALA A 286 -16.14 0.62 2.01
C ALA A 286 -16.68 -0.76 1.59
N THR A 287 -16.58 -1.76 2.47
CA THR A 287 -17.11 -3.11 2.21
C THR A 287 -18.64 -3.11 2.06
N ARG A 288 -19.35 -2.46 2.97
CA ARG A 288 -20.83 -2.35 2.86
C ARG A 288 -21.25 -1.73 1.54
N TYR A 289 -20.59 -0.66 1.15
CA TYR A 289 -20.87 0.02 -0.12
C TYR A 289 -20.52 -0.85 -1.33
N ALA A 290 -19.38 -1.53 -1.30
CA ALA A 290 -18.94 -2.43 -2.37
C ALA A 290 -19.97 -3.56 -2.60
N MET A 291 -20.42 -4.21 -1.53
CA MET A 291 -21.43 -5.26 -1.61
C MET A 291 -22.75 -4.73 -2.18
N GLN A 292 -23.20 -3.56 -1.70
CA GLN A 292 -24.41 -2.92 -2.20
C GLN A 292 -24.35 -2.58 -3.69
N LYS A 293 -23.21 -2.05 -4.15
CA LYS A 293 -23.02 -1.59 -5.54
C LYS A 293 -22.75 -2.71 -6.53
N SER A 294 -21.98 -3.71 -6.13
CA SER A 294 -21.67 -4.87 -6.97
C SER A 294 -22.84 -5.88 -7.03
N GLY A 295 -23.76 -5.83 -6.08
CA GLY A 295 -24.83 -6.81 -5.93
C GLY A 295 -24.35 -8.17 -5.39
N MET A 296 -23.06 -8.28 -5.01
CA MET A 296 -22.47 -9.50 -4.45
C MET A 296 -22.85 -9.68 -2.98
N LYS A 297 -22.85 -10.93 -2.54
CA LYS A 297 -22.95 -11.32 -1.12
C LYS A 297 -21.56 -11.67 -0.60
N LEU A 298 -21.36 -11.60 0.71
CA LEU A 298 -20.10 -12.03 1.31
C LEU A 298 -19.76 -13.50 1.02
N SER A 299 -20.81 -14.34 0.85
CA SER A 299 -20.66 -15.76 0.46
C SER A 299 -20.10 -15.97 -0.96
N ASP A 300 -20.09 -14.94 -1.79
CA ASP A 300 -19.60 -14.99 -3.17
C ASP A 300 -18.08 -14.66 -3.22
N ILE A 301 -17.48 -14.34 -2.07
CA ILE A 301 -16.07 -13.99 -1.93
C ILE A 301 -15.31 -15.17 -1.34
N ASP A 302 -14.32 -15.68 -2.06
CA ASP A 302 -13.52 -16.82 -1.63
C ASP A 302 -12.39 -16.42 -0.66
N LEU A 303 -11.78 -15.24 -0.87
CA LEU A 303 -10.64 -14.75 -0.08
C LEU A 303 -10.82 -13.28 0.30
N PHE A 304 -10.40 -12.94 1.50
CA PHE A 304 -10.36 -11.56 1.99
C PHE A 304 -8.92 -11.18 2.34
N GLU A 305 -8.52 -10.01 1.90
CA GLU A 305 -7.32 -9.34 2.37
C GLU A 305 -7.74 -8.00 2.99
N CYS A 306 -7.23 -7.72 4.18
CA CYS A 306 -7.43 -6.46 4.86
C CYS A 306 -6.09 -5.97 5.40
N ASN A 307 -5.73 -4.73 5.10
CA ASN A 307 -4.48 -4.15 5.59
C ASN A 307 -4.42 -4.22 7.13
N GLU A 308 -3.35 -4.81 7.64
CA GLU A 308 -3.12 -5.01 9.08
C GLU A 308 -2.44 -3.76 9.70
N ALA A 309 -3.13 -2.64 9.70
CA ALA A 309 -2.61 -1.39 10.23
C ALA A 309 -2.58 -1.36 11.76
#